data_61027ca44af4e40a0891d6de6c0c57ec
#
_entry.id   61027ca44af4e40a0891d6de6c0c57ec
#
_cell.length_a   1.000
_cell.length_b   1.000
_cell.length_c   1.000
_cell.angle_alpha   90.00
_cell.angle_beta   90.00
_cell.angle_gamma   90.00
#
_symmetry.space_group_name_H-M   'P 1'
#
loop_
_entity.id
_entity.type
_entity.pdbx_description
1 polymer ?
#
loop_
_entity_poly.entity_id
_entity_poly.type
_entity_poly.pdbx_seq_one_letter_code
_entity_poly.pdbx_strand_id
1 'polypeptide(L)'
;DQTAITYPFTTVTSMTGEMIKTILEDVCDNLFNPDPYLQQGGDMVRVGGLTYACEPSARMGSRISDMRLKGQPIGAAKTYRVAGWAPVAEGVKGEPIWDVVETWLKSRKRVTPRRLNLPRLIGVEGNPGIAV
;
A
#
# COMPACT_ATOMS: atom_id res chain seq x y z
N ASP A 1 9.73 -14.36 12.99
CA ASP A 1 9.95 -15.21 11.81
C ASP A 1 8.64 -15.62 11.15
N GLN A 2 7.64 -16.10 11.89
CA GLN A 2 6.38 -16.60 11.31
C GLN A 2 5.56 -15.53 10.57
N THR A 3 5.72 -14.27 10.88
CA THR A 3 4.99 -13.17 10.24
C THR A 3 5.58 -12.72 8.89
N ALA A 4 6.74 -13.22 8.50
CA ALA A 4 7.46 -12.78 7.30
C ALA A 4 7.89 -13.93 6.36
N ILE A 5 7.27 -15.11 6.49
CA ILE A 5 7.69 -16.33 5.78
C ILE A 5 7.35 -16.26 4.29
N THR A 6 6.22 -15.68 3.93
CA THR A 6 5.70 -15.74 2.55
C THR A 6 6.51 -14.88 1.58
N TYR A 7 6.95 -13.70 2.02
CA TYR A 7 7.71 -12.75 1.21
C TYR A 7 8.96 -12.31 1.96
N PRO A 8 10.03 -13.14 1.94
CA PRO A 8 11.17 -12.92 2.82
C PRO A 8 12.06 -11.73 2.44
N PHE A 9 12.02 -11.29 1.18
CA PHE A 9 12.93 -10.26 0.70
C PHE A 9 12.28 -8.87 0.67
N THR A 10 13.05 -7.88 1.12
CA THR A 10 12.69 -6.47 0.95
C THR A 10 13.17 -5.94 -0.38
N THR A 11 12.48 -4.93 -0.90
CA THR A 11 12.87 -4.21 -2.10
C THR A 11 12.81 -2.71 -1.87
N VAL A 12 13.67 -1.96 -2.54
CA VAL A 12 13.56 -0.50 -2.64
C VAL A 12 13.64 -0.13 -4.11
N THR A 13 12.56 0.37 -4.63
CA THR A 13 12.43 0.75 -6.04
C THR A 13 12.11 2.23 -6.19
N SER A 14 12.40 2.78 -7.36
CA SER A 14 11.99 4.13 -7.73
C SER A 14 10.73 4.05 -8.57
N MET A 15 9.66 4.75 -8.15
CA MET A 15 8.38 4.78 -8.83
C MET A 15 7.90 6.21 -9.02
N THR A 16 7.26 6.52 -10.14
CA THR A 16 6.58 7.80 -10.31
C THR A 16 5.29 7.81 -9.49
N GLY A 17 4.75 9.01 -9.20
CA GLY A 17 3.46 9.12 -8.54
C GLY A 17 2.32 8.50 -9.36
N GLU A 18 2.42 8.55 -10.68
CA GLU A 18 1.49 7.87 -11.59
C GLU A 18 1.56 6.35 -11.45
N MET A 19 2.76 5.76 -11.41
CA MET A 19 2.93 4.32 -11.19
C MET A 19 2.36 3.89 -9.84
N ILE A 20 2.60 4.67 -8.78
CA ILE A 20 2.02 4.38 -7.46
C ILE A 20 0.49 4.39 -7.53
N LYS A 21 -0.11 5.37 -8.20
CA LYS A 21 -1.56 5.41 -8.41
C LYS A 21 -2.04 4.19 -9.18
N THR A 22 -1.39 3.85 -10.28
CA THR A 22 -1.76 2.70 -11.12
C THR A 22 -1.77 1.39 -10.32
N ILE A 23 -0.75 1.16 -9.50
CA ILE A 23 -0.68 -0.04 -8.64
C ILE A 23 -1.84 -0.06 -7.62
N LEU A 24 -2.15 1.06 -7.00
CA LEU A 24 -3.26 1.13 -6.04
C LEU A 24 -4.63 0.94 -6.73
N GLU A 25 -4.81 1.48 -7.93
CA GLU A 25 -6.02 1.29 -8.74
C GLU A 25 -6.20 -0.16 -9.16
N ASP A 26 -5.13 -0.83 -9.59
CA ASP A 26 -5.13 -2.23 -10.01
C ASP A 26 -5.50 -3.16 -8.84
N VAL A 27 -4.86 -2.98 -7.69
CA VAL A 27 -5.22 -3.74 -6.47
C VAL A 27 -6.65 -3.46 -6.03
N CYS A 28 -7.10 -2.21 -6.14
CA CYS A 28 -8.46 -1.83 -5.83
C CYS A 28 -9.47 -2.48 -6.80
N ASP A 29 -9.12 -2.61 -8.09
CA ASP A 29 -9.95 -3.27 -9.09
C ASP A 29 -10.07 -4.78 -8.84
N ASN A 30 -9.00 -5.44 -8.42
CA ASN A 30 -9.03 -6.84 -7.99
C ASN A 30 -10.04 -7.12 -6.86
N LEU A 31 -10.37 -6.11 -6.06
CA LEU A 31 -11.31 -6.22 -4.94
C LEU A 31 -12.73 -5.77 -5.29
N PHE A 32 -12.85 -4.71 -6.11
CA PHE A 32 -14.10 -3.96 -6.30
C PHE A 32 -14.52 -3.86 -7.76
N ASN A 33 -14.03 -4.73 -8.63
CA ASN A 33 -14.51 -4.80 -10.02
C ASN A 33 -16.01 -5.14 -10.00
N PRO A 34 -16.86 -4.43 -10.78
CA PRO A 34 -18.29 -4.72 -10.84
C PRO A 34 -18.58 -6.11 -11.43
N ASP A 35 -17.69 -6.68 -12.22
CA ASP A 35 -17.77 -8.06 -12.67
C ASP A 35 -17.07 -8.97 -11.64
N PRO A 36 -17.82 -9.85 -10.94
CA PRO A 36 -17.26 -10.73 -9.92
C PRO A 36 -16.23 -11.73 -10.48
N TYR A 37 -16.29 -12.07 -11.75
CA TYR A 37 -15.32 -12.95 -12.40
C TYR A 37 -13.95 -12.31 -12.58
N LEU A 38 -13.87 -10.97 -12.52
CA LEU A 38 -12.62 -10.20 -12.59
C LEU A 38 -12.08 -9.86 -11.20
N GLN A 39 -12.80 -10.16 -10.14
CA GLN A 39 -12.31 -9.98 -8.78
C GLN A 39 -11.36 -11.10 -8.39
N GLN A 40 -10.08 -10.79 -8.32
CA GLN A 40 -9.05 -11.75 -7.88
C GLN A 40 -8.99 -11.91 -6.36
N GLY A 41 -9.62 -11.00 -5.63
CA GLY A 41 -9.61 -10.99 -4.18
C GLY A 41 -8.30 -10.43 -3.59
N GLY A 42 -8.04 -10.75 -2.33
CA GLY A 42 -6.88 -10.27 -1.58
C GLY A 42 -7.21 -9.08 -0.67
N ASP A 43 -6.18 -8.34 -0.28
CA ASP A 43 -6.27 -7.17 0.59
C ASP A 43 -5.80 -5.92 -0.14
N MET A 44 -6.37 -4.77 0.23
CA MET A 44 -5.82 -3.49 -0.19
C MET A 44 -4.42 -3.28 0.37
N VAL A 45 -3.53 -2.69 -0.42
CA VAL A 45 -2.14 -2.44 -0.03
C VAL A 45 -2.07 -1.61 1.26
N ARG A 46 -1.38 -2.13 2.26
CA ARG A 46 -1.07 -1.38 3.49
C ARG A 46 0.11 -0.46 3.24
N VAL A 47 -0.11 0.83 3.40
CA VAL A 47 0.88 1.85 3.10
C VAL A 47 1.49 2.47 4.35
N GLY A 48 2.77 2.85 4.26
CA GLY A 48 3.47 3.62 5.29
C GLY A 48 3.91 4.98 4.76
N GLY A 49 3.45 6.06 5.41
CA GLY A 49 3.78 7.43 5.03
C GLY A 49 2.92 8.04 3.93
N LEU A 50 2.16 7.24 3.20
CA LEU A 50 1.21 7.67 2.18
C LEU A 50 -0.20 7.73 2.78
N THR A 51 -0.95 8.77 2.48
CA THR A 51 -2.40 8.85 2.70
C THR A 51 -3.09 9.06 1.36
N TYR A 52 -4.31 8.54 1.21
CA TYR A 52 -5.11 8.69 0.00
C TYR A 52 -6.59 8.51 0.32
N ALA A 53 -7.45 8.88 -0.64
CA ALA A 53 -8.86 8.56 -0.61
C ALA A 53 -9.15 7.40 -1.57
N CYS A 54 -10.07 6.51 -1.19
CA CYS A 54 -10.54 5.39 -2.00
C CYS A 54 -12.06 5.41 -2.07
N GLU A 55 -12.59 5.39 -3.29
CA GLU A 55 -14.01 5.25 -3.60
C GLU A 55 -14.21 3.90 -4.32
N PRO A 56 -14.55 2.82 -3.58
CA PRO A 56 -14.63 1.47 -4.13
C PRO A 56 -15.62 1.32 -5.31
N SER A 57 -16.73 2.06 -5.28
CA SER A 57 -17.78 2.04 -6.30
C SER A 57 -17.45 2.84 -7.57
N ALA A 58 -16.39 3.65 -7.56
CA ALA A 58 -15.97 4.38 -8.75
C ALA A 58 -15.40 3.42 -9.80
N ARG A 59 -15.37 3.88 -11.05
CA ARG A 59 -14.71 3.14 -12.14
C ARG A 59 -13.20 3.05 -11.89
N MET A 60 -12.57 2.01 -12.40
CA MET A 60 -11.11 1.85 -12.41
C MET A 60 -10.42 3.11 -12.97
N GLY A 61 -9.34 3.52 -12.34
CA GLY A 61 -8.60 4.75 -12.63
C GLY A 61 -9.13 6.00 -11.91
N SER A 62 -10.32 5.90 -11.29
CA SER A 62 -10.94 7.01 -10.53
C SER A 62 -11.20 6.66 -9.07
N ARG A 63 -10.87 5.45 -8.62
CA ARG A 63 -11.07 5.00 -7.25
C ARG A 63 -10.08 5.64 -6.27
N ILE A 64 -8.84 5.86 -6.72
CA ILE A 64 -7.76 6.39 -5.87
C ILE A 64 -7.55 7.89 -6.17
N SER A 65 -7.67 8.70 -5.13
CA SER A 65 -7.53 10.16 -5.21
C SER A 65 -6.84 10.74 -3.98
N ASP A 66 -6.54 12.02 -4.00
CA ASP A 66 -5.94 12.79 -2.89
C ASP A 66 -4.71 12.11 -2.25
N MET A 67 -3.84 11.55 -3.08
CA MET A 67 -2.60 10.91 -2.61
C MET A 67 -1.65 11.96 -2.05
N ARG A 68 -1.21 11.77 -0.79
CA ARG A 68 -0.30 12.67 -0.09
C ARG A 68 0.81 11.90 0.61
N LEU A 69 2.03 12.38 0.46
CA LEU A 69 3.20 11.93 1.22
C LEU A 69 3.57 13.01 2.23
N LYS A 70 3.50 12.68 3.54
CA LYS A 70 3.76 13.64 4.63
C LYS A 70 2.92 14.94 4.49
N GLY A 71 1.66 14.80 4.08
CA GLY A 71 0.72 15.90 3.89
C GLY A 71 0.84 16.67 2.57
N GLN A 72 1.89 16.45 1.77
CA GLN A 72 2.07 17.09 0.47
C GLN A 72 1.50 16.22 -0.66
N PRO A 73 0.79 16.79 -1.64
CA PRO A 73 0.29 16.04 -2.78
C PRO A 73 1.41 15.31 -3.53
N ILE A 74 1.13 14.10 -3.98
CA ILE A 74 2.03 13.35 -4.86
C ILE A 74 1.93 13.89 -6.29
N GLY A 75 3.07 14.27 -6.85
CA GLY A 75 3.17 14.66 -8.26
C GLY A 75 3.26 13.44 -9.17
N ALA A 76 2.41 13.35 -10.20
CA ALA A 76 2.33 12.20 -11.11
C ALA A 76 3.70 11.86 -11.74
N ALA A 77 4.40 12.86 -12.26
CA ALA A 77 5.71 12.69 -12.92
C ALA A 77 6.90 12.64 -11.93
N LYS A 78 6.68 12.95 -10.65
CA LYS A 78 7.75 12.97 -9.65
C LYS A 78 8.09 11.54 -9.22
N THR A 79 9.40 11.26 -9.10
CA THR A 79 9.89 9.96 -8.63
C THR A 79 9.99 9.91 -7.10
N TYR A 80 9.57 8.78 -6.55
CA TYR A 80 9.58 8.47 -5.12
C TYR A 80 10.30 7.15 -4.88
N ARG A 81 10.97 7.03 -3.74
CA ARG A 81 11.54 5.76 -3.27
C ARG A 81 10.46 5.00 -2.51
N VAL A 82 10.15 3.80 -2.99
CA VAL A 82 9.14 2.91 -2.41
C VAL A 82 9.82 1.66 -1.87
N ALA A 83 9.63 1.38 -0.59
CA ALA A 83 10.10 0.16 0.05
C ALA A 83 8.94 -0.81 0.27
N GLY A 84 9.17 -2.09 0.03
CA GLY A 84 8.20 -3.16 0.25
C GLY A 84 8.91 -4.47 0.52
N TRP A 85 8.15 -5.51 0.85
CA TRP A 85 8.68 -6.87 1.02
C TRP A 85 8.12 -7.89 0.00
N ALA A 86 7.19 -7.47 -0.84
CA ALA A 86 6.76 -8.27 -1.99
C ALA A 86 7.47 -7.73 -3.24
N PRO A 87 8.22 -8.54 -3.97
CA PRO A 87 8.82 -8.11 -5.23
C PRO A 87 7.70 -7.84 -6.24
N VAL A 88 7.68 -6.63 -6.79
CA VAL A 88 6.77 -6.25 -7.88
C VAL A 88 7.26 -6.78 -9.25
N ALA A 89 8.53 -7.21 -9.30
CA ALA A 89 9.14 -7.79 -10.50
C ALA A 89 10.01 -9.01 -10.13
N GLU A 90 10.02 -10.00 -11.00
CA GLU A 90 10.89 -11.16 -10.86
C GLU A 90 12.37 -10.76 -10.83
N GLY A 91 13.14 -11.42 -9.96
CA GLY A 91 14.60 -11.27 -9.90
C GLY A 91 15.13 -10.17 -8.99
N VAL A 92 14.30 -9.30 -8.44
CA VAL A 92 14.75 -8.28 -7.47
C VAL A 92 14.77 -8.89 -6.07
N LYS A 93 15.97 -9.19 -5.57
CA LYS A 93 16.18 -9.66 -4.19
C LYS A 93 16.88 -8.57 -3.40
N GLY A 94 16.28 -8.15 -2.29
CA GLY A 94 16.90 -7.30 -1.28
C GLY A 94 17.28 -8.12 -0.05
N GLU A 95 17.56 -7.43 1.06
CA GLU A 95 17.81 -8.07 2.33
C GLU A 95 16.54 -8.80 2.86
N PRO A 96 16.69 -9.93 3.56
CA PRO A 96 15.58 -10.56 4.24
C PRO A 96 14.90 -9.60 5.22
N ILE A 97 13.56 -9.62 5.25
CA ILE A 97 12.78 -8.68 6.09
C ILE A 97 13.13 -8.83 7.59
N TRP A 98 13.42 -10.05 8.05
CA TRP A 98 13.79 -10.29 9.45
C TRP A 98 15.13 -9.61 9.81
N ASP A 99 16.12 -9.58 8.93
CA ASP A 99 17.41 -8.91 9.18
C ASP A 99 17.23 -7.39 9.24
N VAL A 100 16.41 -6.83 8.33
CA VAL A 100 16.04 -5.41 8.33
C VAL A 100 15.31 -5.03 9.62
N VAL A 101 14.32 -5.83 10.02
CA VAL A 101 13.54 -5.59 11.24
C VAL A 101 14.40 -5.76 12.49
N GLU A 102 15.24 -6.80 12.57
CA GLU A 102 16.14 -7.02 13.68
C GLU A 102 17.12 -5.85 13.86
N THR A 103 17.77 -5.44 12.77
CA THR A 103 18.70 -4.30 12.77
C THR A 103 18.01 -3.02 13.22
N TRP A 104 16.80 -2.77 12.72
CA TRP A 104 16.02 -1.61 13.14
C TRP A 104 15.63 -1.67 14.62
N LEU A 105 15.15 -2.82 15.12
CA LEU A 105 14.79 -2.99 16.53
C LEU A 105 15.99 -2.80 17.44
N LYS A 106 17.16 -3.38 17.08
CA LYS A 106 18.41 -3.19 17.84
C LYS A 106 18.84 -1.73 17.92
N SER A 107 18.57 -0.93 16.87
CA SER A 107 18.86 0.51 16.86
C SER A 107 17.93 1.33 17.76
N ARG A 108 16.81 0.76 18.26
CA ARG A 108 15.79 1.45 19.03
C ARG A 108 15.80 0.97 20.48
N LYS A 109 15.96 1.89 21.43
CA LYS A 109 15.83 1.56 22.86
C LYS A 109 14.37 1.26 23.26
N ARG A 110 13.42 1.85 22.54
CA ARG A 110 11.98 1.71 22.78
C ARG A 110 11.22 1.86 21.46
N VAL A 111 10.26 0.99 21.23
CA VAL A 111 9.33 1.07 20.09
C VAL A 111 7.95 1.42 20.63
N THR A 112 7.34 2.45 20.09
CA THR A 112 5.97 2.85 20.38
C THR A 112 5.10 2.64 19.15
N PRO A 113 3.82 2.26 19.31
CA PRO A 113 2.89 2.18 18.20
C PRO A 113 2.81 3.52 17.46
N ARG A 114 2.80 3.47 16.13
CA ARG A 114 2.59 4.65 15.29
C ARG A 114 1.14 4.69 14.82
N ARG A 115 0.67 5.89 14.48
CA ARG A 115 -0.62 6.04 13.82
C ARG A 115 -0.58 5.31 12.48
N LEU A 116 -1.62 4.52 12.20
CA LEU A 116 -1.79 3.83 10.92
C LEU A 116 -2.12 4.84 9.81
N ASN A 117 -1.61 4.58 8.63
CA ASN A 117 -1.97 5.32 7.42
C ASN A 117 -3.15 4.60 6.74
N LEU A 118 -4.35 4.90 7.20
CA LEU A 118 -5.58 4.33 6.64
C LEU A 118 -6.05 5.21 5.47
N PRO A 119 -6.60 4.61 4.39
CA PRO A 119 -7.27 5.35 3.35
C PRO A 119 -8.55 6.01 3.90
N ARG A 120 -8.87 7.18 3.38
CA ARG A 120 -10.19 7.80 3.59
C ARG A 120 -11.17 7.18 2.59
N LEU A 121 -12.17 6.47 3.09
CA LEU A 121 -13.18 5.83 2.24
C LEU A 121 -14.26 6.85 1.85
N ILE A 122 -14.77 6.72 0.64
CA ILE A 122 -15.82 7.56 0.05
C ILE A 122 -16.94 6.64 -0.47
N GLY A 123 -18.21 7.04 -0.25
CA GLY A 123 -19.37 6.32 -0.78
C GLY A 123 -19.61 4.95 -0.13
N VAL A 124 -19.21 4.78 1.14
CA VAL A 124 -19.36 3.52 1.89
C VAL A 124 -20.22 3.68 3.14
N GLU A 125 -20.97 4.76 3.23
CA GLU A 125 -21.86 5.07 4.34
C GLU A 125 -22.90 3.93 4.51
N GLY A 126 -23.12 3.53 5.75
CA GLY A 126 -24.03 2.43 6.08
C GLY A 126 -23.41 1.03 5.93
N ASN A 127 -22.15 0.90 5.58
CA ASN A 127 -21.45 -0.38 5.59
C ASN A 127 -21.14 -0.79 7.04
N PRO A 128 -21.70 -1.91 7.56
CA PRO A 128 -21.52 -2.33 8.95
C PRO A 128 -20.06 -2.67 9.31
N GLY A 129 -19.23 -3.02 8.32
CA GLY A 129 -17.79 -3.29 8.51
C GLY A 129 -16.94 -2.06 8.74
N ILE A 130 -17.51 -0.86 8.60
CA ILE A 130 -16.79 0.42 8.74
C ILE A 130 -17.34 1.24 9.94
N ALA A 131 -18.39 0.75 10.58
CA ALA A 131 -18.91 1.33 11.81
C ALA A 131 -17.86 1.16 12.93
N VAL A 132 -17.14 2.24 13.23
CA VAL A 132 -16.20 2.36 14.35
C VAL A 132 -16.85 3.24 15.42
#